data_e75ff978f52dba0ca3d02990362e9188
#
_entry.id   e75ff978f52dba0ca3d02990362e9188
#
_cell.length_a   1.000
_cell.length_b   1.000
_cell.length_c   1.000
_cell.angle_alpha   90.00
_cell.angle_beta   90.00
_cell.angle_gamma   90.00
#
_symmetry.space_group_name_H-M   'P 1'
#
loop_
_entity.id
_entity.type
_entity.pdbx_description
1 polymer ?
#
loop_
_entity_poly.entity_id
_entity_poly.type
_entity_poly.pdbx_seq_one_letter_code
_entity_poly.pdbx_strand_id
1 'polypeptide(L)'
;TAGAKVNGSTRYHIMPFGLGLDLIDLLWLTIPLFAAVLYSYRSQGYRAILKTIIWMIIPTYFLIIRSQSLIASMILEVVYCVVLAAAVYKGWFQVCKKAVLTGIGAVVVLIPVLLAGGIWCFGKAYQKERIVAILSIGDHAADFPRVNVIREMISGSSAFHGNPQFKELLTSVDGSVHLLASVVAAYGILAGILLVLCLVVLILRFAKISLNQKNQLGMVMGAGCTALFLIQAVVFI
;
A
#
# COMPACT_ATOMS: atom_id res chain seq x y z
N THR A 1 -12.26 7.72 -21.70
CA THR A 1 -12.10 7.16 -20.35
C THR A 1 -11.88 8.32 -19.39
N ALA A 2 -12.94 8.67 -18.66
CA ALA A 2 -12.96 9.78 -17.73
C ALA A 2 -12.21 9.40 -16.44
N GLY A 3 -10.94 9.76 -16.35
CA GLY A 3 -10.17 9.66 -15.12
C GLY A 3 -9.46 10.98 -14.87
N ALA A 4 -9.60 11.55 -13.67
CA ALA A 4 -8.85 12.73 -13.29
C ALA A 4 -7.35 12.37 -13.17
N LYS A 5 -6.52 13.07 -13.91
CA LYS A 5 -5.06 12.90 -13.82
C LYS A 5 -4.53 13.75 -12.68
N VAL A 6 -3.96 13.11 -11.67
CA VAL A 6 -3.25 13.78 -10.58
C VAL A 6 -1.78 13.40 -10.69
N ASN A 7 -0.90 14.38 -10.86
CA ASN A 7 0.56 14.17 -10.98
C ASN A 7 0.97 13.13 -12.02
N GLY A 8 0.31 13.13 -13.20
CA GLY A 8 0.62 12.22 -14.31
C GLY A 8 0.04 10.80 -14.20
N SER A 9 -0.60 10.43 -13.08
CA SER A 9 -1.30 9.15 -12.93
C SER A 9 -2.82 9.34 -12.93
N THR A 10 -3.56 8.39 -13.52
CA THR A 10 -5.01 8.36 -13.45
C THR A 10 -5.41 7.76 -12.11
N ARG A 11 -5.62 8.60 -11.11
CA ARG A 11 -5.86 8.16 -9.73
C ARG A 11 -7.32 7.88 -9.45
N TYR A 12 -8.21 8.71 -9.99
CA TYR A 12 -9.64 8.61 -9.75
C TYR A 12 -10.39 8.22 -11.02
N HIS A 13 -11.23 7.19 -10.92
CA HIS A 13 -12.25 6.90 -11.92
C HIS A 13 -13.59 7.45 -11.43
N ILE A 14 -14.15 8.42 -12.16
CA ILE A 14 -15.49 8.95 -11.87
C ILE A 14 -16.49 7.91 -12.37
N MET A 15 -17.24 7.33 -11.46
CA MET A 15 -18.36 6.44 -11.79
C MET A 15 -19.60 7.24 -12.23
N PRO A 16 -20.59 6.59 -12.95
CA PRO A 16 -21.81 7.23 -13.44
C PRO A 16 -22.64 7.80 -12.33
N PHE A 17 -22.42 7.97 -11.17
CA PHE A 17 -23.16 8.62 -10.09
C PHE A 17 -22.33 9.68 -9.34
N GLY A 18 -21.22 10.17 -9.93
CA GLY A 18 -20.34 11.15 -9.29
C GLY A 18 -19.45 10.58 -8.17
N LEU A 19 -19.46 9.26 -7.96
CA LEU A 19 -18.59 8.60 -6.99
C LEU A 19 -17.17 8.49 -7.58
N GLY A 20 -16.20 9.13 -6.94
CA GLY A 20 -14.78 8.96 -7.22
C GLY A 20 -14.26 7.70 -6.51
N LEU A 21 -13.88 6.66 -7.26
CA LEU A 21 -13.17 5.51 -6.70
C LEU A 21 -11.66 5.69 -6.90
N ASP A 22 -10.91 5.65 -5.81
CA ASP A 22 -9.46 5.52 -5.88
C ASP A 22 -9.10 4.07 -6.24
N LEU A 23 -8.10 3.92 -7.12
CA LEU A 23 -7.58 2.59 -7.49
C LEU A 23 -7.06 1.79 -6.29
N ILE A 24 -6.60 2.47 -5.26
CA ILE A 24 -6.14 1.83 -4.02
C ILE A 24 -7.30 1.15 -3.29
N ASP A 25 -8.51 1.73 -3.34
CA ASP A 25 -9.69 1.14 -2.71
C ASP A 25 -10.13 -0.17 -3.39
N LEU A 26 -9.89 -0.29 -4.71
CA LEU A 26 -10.14 -1.53 -5.44
C LEU A 26 -9.23 -2.69 -5.00
N LEU A 27 -8.09 -2.41 -4.38
CA LEU A 27 -7.19 -3.45 -3.87
C LEU A 27 -7.88 -4.32 -2.83
N TRP A 28 -8.80 -3.75 -2.03
CA TRP A 28 -9.58 -4.53 -1.06
C TRP A 28 -10.42 -5.64 -1.69
N LEU A 29 -10.94 -5.40 -2.90
CA LEU A 29 -11.73 -6.39 -3.64
C LEU A 29 -10.83 -7.50 -4.23
N THR A 30 -9.60 -7.19 -4.59
CA THR A 30 -8.69 -8.17 -5.22
C THR A 30 -8.20 -9.25 -4.24
N ILE A 31 -8.11 -8.95 -2.95
CA ILE A 31 -7.64 -9.89 -1.93
C ILE A 31 -8.54 -11.14 -1.82
N PRO A 32 -9.87 -11.01 -1.61
CA PRO A 32 -10.74 -12.18 -1.53
C PRO A 32 -10.79 -12.97 -2.84
N LEU A 33 -10.74 -12.27 -3.99
CA LEU A 33 -10.69 -12.92 -5.29
C LEU A 33 -9.41 -13.75 -5.45
N PHE A 34 -8.27 -13.18 -5.12
CA PHE A 34 -6.99 -13.87 -5.19
C PHE A 34 -6.92 -15.05 -4.21
N ALA A 35 -7.38 -14.89 -2.98
CA ALA A 35 -7.44 -15.98 -2.01
C ALA A 35 -8.37 -17.13 -2.48
N ALA A 36 -9.51 -16.81 -3.12
CA ALA A 36 -10.40 -17.80 -3.71
C ALA A 36 -9.74 -18.56 -4.87
N VAL A 37 -9.00 -17.86 -5.72
CA VAL A 37 -8.19 -18.48 -6.80
C VAL A 37 -7.14 -19.42 -6.23
N LEU A 38 -6.39 -19.00 -5.20
CA LEU A 38 -5.42 -19.85 -4.50
C LEU A 38 -6.07 -21.10 -3.92
N TYR A 39 -7.24 -20.94 -3.32
CA TYR A 39 -7.98 -22.05 -2.75
C TYR A 39 -8.43 -23.06 -3.79
N SER A 40 -8.80 -22.61 -5.00
CA SER A 40 -9.16 -23.50 -6.11
C SER A 40 -7.98 -24.35 -6.62
N TYR A 41 -6.75 -23.84 -6.47
CA TYR A 41 -5.53 -24.54 -6.89
C TYR A 41 -4.86 -25.36 -5.76
N ARG A 42 -5.49 -25.46 -4.59
CA ARG A 42 -4.96 -26.29 -3.50
C ARG A 42 -4.71 -27.73 -3.99
N SER A 43 -3.70 -28.36 -3.45
CA SER A 43 -3.25 -29.72 -3.79
C SER A 43 -2.59 -29.93 -5.16
N GLN A 44 -2.42 -28.90 -5.99
CA GLN A 44 -1.74 -29.03 -7.29
C GLN A 44 -0.22 -28.89 -7.24
N GLY A 45 0.39 -28.81 -6.06
CA GLY A 45 1.84 -28.73 -5.88
C GLY A 45 2.46 -27.47 -6.49
N TYR A 46 3.68 -27.58 -7.03
CA TYR A 46 4.39 -26.45 -7.63
C TYR A 46 3.70 -25.84 -8.86
N ARG A 47 2.88 -26.63 -9.58
CA ARG A 47 2.08 -26.10 -10.71
C ARG A 47 1.06 -25.06 -10.25
N ALA A 48 0.54 -25.19 -9.03
CA ALA A 48 -0.34 -24.19 -8.46
C ALA A 48 0.37 -22.85 -8.27
N ILE A 49 1.61 -22.87 -7.77
CA ILE A 49 2.41 -21.66 -7.55
C ILE A 49 2.67 -20.94 -8.88
N LEU A 50 3.03 -21.67 -9.95
CA LEU A 50 3.22 -21.06 -11.28
C LEU A 50 1.93 -20.41 -11.80
N LYS A 51 0.78 -21.07 -11.68
CA LYS A 51 -0.52 -20.48 -12.05
C LYS A 51 -0.84 -19.23 -11.22
N THR A 52 -0.52 -19.26 -9.93
CA THR A 52 -0.70 -18.12 -9.04
C THR A 52 0.10 -16.91 -9.47
N ILE A 53 1.36 -17.10 -9.88
CA ILE A 53 2.22 -16.01 -10.39
C ILE A 53 1.56 -15.33 -11.59
N ILE A 54 0.94 -16.08 -12.49
CA ILE A 54 0.21 -15.50 -13.64
C ILE A 54 -0.94 -14.60 -13.14
N TRP A 55 -1.71 -15.05 -12.13
CA TRP A 55 -2.78 -14.26 -11.54
C TRP A 55 -2.30 -13.03 -10.77
N MET A 56 -1.08 -13.02 -10.26
CA MET A 56 -0.44 -11.85 -9.68
C MET A 56 -0.04 -10.83 -10.76
N ILE A 57 0.57 -11.30 -11.85
CA ILE A 57 1.08 -10.43 -12.92
C ILE A 57 -0.04 -9.67 -13.62
N ILE A 58 -1.19 -10.29 -13.90
CA ILE A 58 -2.27 -9.68 -14.70
C ILE A 58 -2.79 -8.36 -14.07
N PRO A 59 -3.24 -8.31 -12.80
CA PRO A 59 -3.70 -7.07 -12.19
C PRO A 59 -2.59 -6.02 -12.05
N THR A 60 -1.38 -6.47 -11.73
CA THR A 60 -0.20 -5.59 -11.58
C THR A 60 0.16 -4.94 -12.91
N TYR A 61 0.20 -5.71 -13.98
CA TYR A 61 0.42 -5.19 -15.33
C TYR A 61 -0.64 -4.15 -15.71
N PHE A 62 -1.91 -4.42 -15.41
CA PHE A 62 -3.01 -3.48 -15.65
C PHE A 62 -2.82 -2.18 -14.85
N LEU A 63 -2.44 -2.25 -13.58
CA LEU A 63 -2.17 -1.08 -12.74
C LEU A 63 -0.99 -0.26 -13.24
N ILE A 64 0.09 -0.90 -13.69
CA ILE A 64 1.28 -0.19 -14.18
C ILE A 64 0.98 0.52 -15.50
N ILE A 65 0.39 -0.17 -16.46
CA ILE A 65 0.20 0.37 -17.81
C ILE A 65 -1.00 1.30 -17.91
N ARG A 66 -2.12 0.94 -17.29
CA ARG A 66 -3.37 1.68 -17.46
C ARG A 66 -3.49 2.84 -16.51
N SER A 67 -3.17 2.66 -15.24
CA SER A 67 -3.30 3.71 -14.23
C SER A 67 -2.00 4.47 -13.97
N GLN A 68 -0.86 3.93 -14.39
CA GLN A 68 0.47 4.48 -14.13
C GLN A 68 0.75 4.70 -12.62
N SER A 69 0.04 3.97 -11.76
CA SER A 69 0.18 4.03 -10.30
C SER A 69 1.17 2.98 -9.82
N LEU A 70 2.44 3.38 -9.67
CA LEU A 70 3.50 2.49 -9.20
C LEU A 70 3.29 2.08 -7.74
N ILE A 71 2.83 3.01 -6.90
CA ILE A 71 2.61 2.73 -5.47
C ILE A 71 1.51 1.68 -5.31
N ALA A 72 0.39 1.82 -6.03
CA ALA A 72 -0.69 0.83 -5.96
C ALA A 72 -0.24 -0.56 -6.45
N SER A 73 0.58 -0.62 -7.50
CA SER A 73 1.12 -1.89 -7.99
C SER A 73 2.08 -2.55 -6.99
N MET A 74 2.95 -1.78 -6.34
CA MET A 74 3.84 -2.29 -5.29
C MET A 74 3.06 -2.82 -4.08
N ILE A 75 2.05 -2.06 -3.63
CA ILE A 75 1.18 -2.49 -2.53
C ILE A 75 0.49 -3.81 -2.88
N LEU A 76 -0.08 -3.91 -4.09
CA LEU A 76 -0.78 -5.11 -4.54
C LEU A 76 0.15 -6.34 -4.54
N GLU A 77 1.35 -6.23 -5.09
CA GLU A 77 2.31 -7.33 -5.14
C GLU A 77 2.74 -7.79 -3.74
N VAL A 78 3.04 -6.87 -2.84
CA VAL A 78 3.39 -7.22 -1.47
C VAL A 78 2.22 -7.92 -0.77
N VAL A 79 0.99 -7.43 -0.93
CA VAL A 79 -0.19 -8.06 -0.36
C VAL A 79 -0.42 -9.47 -0.94
N TYR A 80 -0.28 -9.64 -2.25
CA TYR A 80 -0.39 -10.95 -2.89
C TYR A 80 0.68 -11.92 -2.38
N CYS A 81 1.91 -11.46 -2.19
CA CYS A 81 2.97 -12.26 -1.58
C CYS A 81 2.60 -12.69 -0.16
N VAL A 82 1.99 -11.82 0.66
CA VAL A 82 1.53 -12.17 2.01
C VAL A 82 0.40 -13.20 1.95
N VAL A 83 -0.58 -13.03 1.07
CA VAL A 83 -1.69 -13.98 0.88
C VAL A 83 -1.16 -15.35 0.44
N LEU A 84 -0.23 -15.38 -0.52
CA LEU A 84 0.44 -16.60 -0.98
C LEU A 84 1.25 -17.25 0.14
N ALA A 85 2.02 -16.48 0.90
CA ALA A 85 2.79 -16.98 2.04
C ALA A 85 1.89 -17.60 3.11
N ALA A 86 0.74 -16.96 3.42
CA ALA A 86 -0.24 -17.50 4.35
C ALA A 86 -0.84 -18.83 3.85
N ALA A 87 -1.16 -18.95 2.57
CA ALA A 87 -1.67 -20.17 1.95
C ALA A 87 -0.62 -21.31 1.97
N VAL A 88 0.65 -21.00 1.68
CA VAL A 88 1.77 -21.95 1.75
C VAL A 88 2.02 -22.39 3.20
N TYR A 89 1.99 -21.46 4.15
CA TYR A 89 2.15 -21.76 5.56
C TYR A 89 1.07 -22.74 6.06
N LYS A 90 -0.17 -22.56 5.64
CA LYS A 90 -1.29 -23.49 5.93
C LYS A 90 -1.21 -24.83 5.18
N GLY A 91 -0.27 -24.97 4.25
CA GLY A 91 -0.05 -26.23 3.54
C GLY A 91 -1.05 -26.50 2.41
N TRP A 92 -1.64 -25.48 1.81
CA TRP A 92 -2.57 -25.66 0.69
C TRP A 92 -1.92 -26.30 -0.52
N PHE A 93 -0.65 -26.01 -0.72
CA PHE A 93 0.12 -26.52 -1.84
C PHE A 93 1.10 -27.57 -1.37
N GLN A 94 1.02 -28.74 -1.46
CA GLN A 94 1.94 -29.83 -1.06
C GLN A 94 3.40 -29.62 -1.54
N VAL A 95 4.02 -28.53 -1.06
CA VAL A 95 5.35 -28.07 -1.46
C VAL A 95 6.27 -27.90 -0.26
N CYS A 96 7.58 -27.81 -0.50
CA CYS A 96 8.53 -27.48 0.54
C CYS A 96 8.31 -26.05 1.05
N LYS A 97 7.64 -25.91 2.22
CA LYS A 97 7.27 -24.62 2.80
C LYS A 97 8.45 -23.67 2.94
N LYS A 98 9.58 -24.16 3.46
CA LYS A 98 10.79 -23.33 3.67
C LYS A 98 11.28 -22.73 2.35
N ALA A 99 11.44 -23.54 1.31
CA ALA A 99 11.93 -23.07 0.02
C ALA A 99 11.01 -22.03 -0.62
N VAL A 100 9.68 -22.26 -0.59
CA VAL A 100 8.72 -21.33 -1.19
C VAL A 100 8.63 -20.05 -0.38
N LEU A 101 8.58 -20.10 0.95
CA LEU A 101 8.56 -18.90 1.80
C LEU A 101 9.83 -18.07 1.66
N THR A 102 11.01 -18.70 1.57
CA THR A 102 12.26 -17.99 1.29
C THR A 102 12.23 -17.34 -0.09
N GLY A 103 11.70 -18.04 -1.11
CA GLY A 103 11.50 -17.47 -2.45
C GLY A 103 10.56 -16.27 -2.44
N ILE A 104 9.43 -16.35 -1.74
CA ILE A 104 8.49 -15.22 -1.59
C ILE A 104 9.18 -14.04 -0.90
N GLY A 105 9.93 -14.29 0.20
CA GLY A 105 10.67 -13.24 0.89
C GLY A 105 11.70 -12.56 -0.01
N ALA A 106 12.44 -13.33 -0.80
CA ALA A 106 13.36 -12.79 -1.80
C ALA A 106 12.65 -11.94 -2.85
N VAL A 107 11.49 -12.37 -3.34
CA VAL A 107 10.68 -11.61 -4.32
C VAL A 107 10.22 -10.29 -3.72
N VAL A 108 9.72 -10.27 -2.49
CA VAL A 108 9.28 -9.03 -1.80
C VAL A 108 10.41 -8.01 -1.71
N VAL A 109 11.65 -8.45 -1.44
CA VAL A 109 12.82 -7.56 -1.41
C VAL A 109 13.25 -7.13 -2.81
N LEU A 110 13.15 -8.02 -3.79
CA LEU A 110 13.54 -7.74 -5.18
C LEU A 110 12.56 -6.85 -5.93
N ILE A 111 11.26 -6.91 -5.62
CA ILE A 111 10.22 -6.11 -6.30
C ILE A 111 10.57 -4.62 -6.33
N PRO A 112 10.86 -3.93 -5.22
CA PRO A 112 11.23 -2.52 -5.24
C PRO A 112 12.47 -2.24 -6.10
N VAL A 113 13.47 -3.11 -6.04
CA VAL A 113 14.72 -2.98 -6.80
C VAL A 113 14.48 -3.13 -8.30
N LEU A 114 13.71 -4.14 -8.70
CA LEU A 114 13.36 -4.40 -10.10
C LEU A 114 12.46 -3.29 -10.67
N LEU A 115 11.50 -2.79 -9.88
CA LEU A 115 10.66 -1.68 -10.29
C LEU A 115 11.48 -0.39 -10.41
N ALA A 116 12.36 -0.08 -9.46
CA ALA A 116 13.23 1.07 -9.54
C ALA A 116 14.16 1.00 -10.76
N GLY A 117 14.77 -0.16 -11.02
CA GLY A 117 15.60 -0.39 -12.20
C GLY A 117 14.81 -0.31 -13.52
N GLY A 118 13.62 -0.89 -13.57
CA GLY A 118 12.73 -0.82 -14.72
C GLY A 118 12.29 0.62 -15.04
N ILE A 119 11.97 1.40 -14.02
CA ILE A 119 11.63 2.83 -14.16
C ILE A 119 12.86 3.61 -14.61
N TRP A 120 14.04 3.29 -14.08
CA TRP A 120 15.28 3.95 -14.49
C TRP A 120 15.56 3.75 -15.99
N CYS A 121 15.34 2.54 -16.50
CA CYS A 121 15.56 2.20 -17.91
C CYS A 121 14.45 2.71 -18.84
N PHE A 122 13.18 2.53 -18.47
CA PHE A 122 12.04 2.70 -19.35
C PHE A 122 11.02 3.75 -18.88
N GLY A 123 11.20 4.29 -17.67
CA GLY A 123 10.26 5.22 -17.05
C GLY A 123 10.31 6.63 -17.64
N LYS A 124 9.22 7.36 -17.48
CA LYS A 124 9.11 8.78 -17.83
C LYS A 124 9.92 9.65 -16.87
N ALA A 125 10.32 10.85 -17.29
CA ALA A 125 11.13 11.77 -16.50
C ALA A 125 10.58 11.98 -15.07
N TYR A 126 9.29 12.27 -14.92
CA TYR A 126 8.65 12.47 -13.61
C TYR A 126 8.71 11.25 -12.68
N GLN A 127 8.79 10.02 -13.23
CA GLN A 127 8.92 8.80 -12.44
C GLN A 127 10.34 8.62 -11.93
N LYS A 128 11.35 8.99 -12.75
CA LYS A 128 12.77 8.98 -12.36
C LYS A 128 13.03 10.01 -11.25
N GLU A 129 12.48 11.21 -11.40
CA GLU A 129 12.58 12.27 -10.37
C GLU A 129 12.02 11.81 -9.03
N ARG A 130 10.90 11.08 -9.01
CA ARG A 130 10.33 10.52 -7.77
C ARG A 130 11.24 9.50 -7.10
N ILE A 131 11.93 8.66 -7.88
CA ILE A 131 12.89 7.68 -7.32
C ILE A 131 14.08 8.44 -6.73
N VAL A 132 14.60 9.42 -7.44
CA VAL A 132 15.70 10.27 -6.93
C VAL A 132 15.26 10.97 -5.63
N ALA A 133 14.05 11.51 -5.60
CA ALA A 133 13.47 12.13 -4.40
C ALA A 133 13.40 11.21 -3.19
N ILE A 134 13.00 9.94 -3.41
CA ILE A 134 12.95 8.93 -2.33
C ILE A 134 14.36 8.57 -1.84
N LEU A 135 15.33 8.47 -2.74
CA LEU A 135 16.72 8.10 -2.41
C LEU A 135 17.53 9.26 -1.80
N SER A 136 17.18 10.50 -2.14
CA SER A 136 17.87 11.72 -1.68
C SER A 136 17.22 12.36 -0.45
N ILE A 137 16.54 11.54 0.40
CA ILE A 137 15.93 12.01 1.65
C ILE A 137 16.98 12.70 2.53
N GLY A 138 17.03 14.01 2.48
CA GLY A 138 17.93 14.85 3.25
C GLY A 138 18.40 16.10 2.52
N ASP A 139 18.96 15.96 1.32
CA ASP A 139 19.60 17.07 0.62
C ASP A 139 18.65 17.87 -0.29
N HIS A 140 17.57 17.26 -0.78
CA HIS A 140 16.61 17.87 -1.71
C HIS A 140 15.17 17.96 -1.16
N ALA A 141 14.98 17.81 0.15
CA ALA A 141 13.64 17.96 0.76
C ALA A 141 13.05 19.37 0.50
N ALA A 142 13.92 20.38 0.32
CA ALA A 142 13.51 21.74 0.01
C ALA A 142 12.87 21.90 -1.39
N ASP A 143 13.16 20.99 -2.31
CA ASP A 143 12.63 21.03 -3.68
C ASP A 143 11.19 20.51 -3.79
N PHE A 144 10.65 19.92 -2.70
CA PHE A 144 9.29 19.38 -2.65
C PHE A 144 8.38 20.27 -1.80
N PRO A 145 7.55 21.12 -2.42
CA PRO A 145 6.67 22.05 -1.69
C PRO A 145 5.77 21.35 -0.66
N ARG A 146 5.27 20.14 -0.97
CA ARG A 146 4.44 19.36 -0.04
C ARG A 146 5.18 18.92 1.21
N VAL A 147 6.44 18.52 1.11
CA VAL A 147 7.27 18.12 2.26
C VAL A 147 7.52 19.30 3.17
N ASN A 148 7.76 20.47 2.61
CA ASN A 148 7.96 21.70 3.37
C ASN A 148 6.70 22.10 4.14
N VAL A 149 5.52 22.03 3.50
CA VAL A 149 4.24 22.32 4.16
C VAL A 149 3.96 21.33 5.30
N ILE A 150 4.22 20.03 5.09
CA ILE A 150 4.07 19.03 6.16
C ILE A 150 5.02 19.32 7.32
N ARG A 151 6.27 19.66 7.02
CA ARG A 151 7.26 20.03 8.04
C ARG A 151 6.80 21.27 8.82
N GLU A 152 6.27 22.29 8.15
CA GLU A 152 5.75 23.49 8.76
C GLU A 152 4.51 23.22 9.61
N MET A 153 3.59 22.35 9.13
CA MET A 153 2.44 21.88 9.92
C MET A 153 2.89 21.27 11.24
N ILE A 154 3.89 20.40 11.22
CA ILE A 154 4.36 19.68 12.40
C ILE A 154 5.20 20.60 13.30
N SER A 155 6.13 21.38 12.75
CA SER A 155 7.05 22.22 13.53
C SER A 155 6.35 23.36 14.26
N GLY A 156 5.23 23.86 13.72
CA GLY A 156 4.40 24.88 14.37
C GLY A 156 3.46 24.34 15.45
N SER A 157 3.41 23.02 15.64
CA SER A 157 2.54 22.36 16.62
C SER A 157 3.26 22.15 17.96
N SER A 158 2.55 22.35 19.07
CA SER A 158 3.03 22.00 20.40
C SER A 158 2.52 20.62 20.85
N ALA A 159 2.92 20.18 22.05
CA ALA A 159 2.46 18.87 22.57
C ALA A 159 0.94 18.77 22.66
N PHE A 160 0.26 19.81 23.13
CA PHE A 160 -1.19 19.84 23.40
C PHE A 160 -1.98 20.76 22.49
N HIS A 161 -1.34 21.63 21.72
CA HIS A 161 -2.00 22.60 20.88
C HIS A 161 -1.51 22.44 19.44
N GLY A 162 -2.45 22.56 18.49
CA GLY A 162 -2.14 22.54 17.09
C GLY A 162 -1.43 23.80 16.61
N ASN A 163 -1.08 23.81 15.33
CA ASN A 163 -0.48 24.95 14.66
C ASN A 163 -1.52 26.06 14.45
N PRO A 164 -1.29 27.30 14.90
CA PRO A 164 -2.24 28.39 14.70
C PRO A 164 -2.53 28.72 13.22
N GLN A 165 -1.58 28.42 12.32
CA GLN A 165 -1.72 28.62 10.88
C GLN A 165 -2.31 27.40 10.15
N PHE A 166 -2.85 26.42 10.89
CA PHE A 166 -3.36 25.16 10.31
C PHE A 166 -4.36 25.36 9.18
N LYS A 167 -5.28 26.31 9.31
CA LYS A 167 -6.30 26.56 8.28
C LYS A 167 -5.71 27.03 6.94
N GLU A 168 -4.69 27.88 6.99
CA GLU A 168 -4.00 28.38 5.80
C GLU A 168 -3.17 27.28 5.14
N LEU A 169 -2.44 26.51 5.95
CA LEU A 169 -1.65 25.38 5.47
C LEU A 169 -2.52 24.28 4.88
N LEU A 170 -3.71 24.03 5.43
CA LEU A 170 -4.64 23.02 4.91
C LEU A 170 -5.15 23.35 3.51
N THR A 171 -5.34 24.64 3.17
CA THR A 171 -5.76 25.05 1.82
C THR A 171 -4.67 24.84 0.77
N SER A 172 -3.41 24.82 1.17
CA SER A 172 -2.27 24.64 0.28
C SER A 172 -1.93 23.16 0.00
N VAL A 173 -2.44 22.23 0.81
CA VAL A 173 -2.20 20.79 0.69
C VAL A 173 -3.52 20.04 0.73
N ASP A 174 -3.63 18.97 -0.07
CA ASP A 174 -4.75 18.05 0.02
C ASP A 174 -4.67 17.28 1.35
N GLY A 175 -5.42 17.74 2.34
CA GLY A 175 -5.42 17.22 3.72
C GLY A 175 -5.80 15.74 3.83
N SER A 176 -6.46 15.17 2.80
CA SER A 176 -6.81 13.75 2.75
C SER A 176 -5.60 12.83 2.59
N VAL A 177 -4.50 13.35 2.04
CA VAL A 177 -3.28 12.57 1.73
C VAL A 177 -2.32 12.52 2.92
N HIS A 178 -2.46 13.41 3.90
CA HIS A 178 -1.53 13.54 5.04
C HIS A 178 -2.30 13.59 6.36
N LEU A 179 -3.06 12.53 6.62
CA LEU A 179 -3.94 12.45 7.80
C LEU A 179 -3.20 12.72 9.11
N LEU A 180 -2.03 12.10 9.33
CA LEU A 180 -1.28 12.29 10.56
C LEU A 180 -0.82 13.74 10.74
N ALA A 181 -0.25 14.33 9.69
CA ALA A 181 0.18 15.72 9.73
C ALA A 181 -0.98 16.68 10.02
N SER A 182 -2.15 16.44 9.42
CA SER A 182 -3.36 17.22 9.66
C SER A 182 -3.86 17.08 11.10
N VAL A 183 -3.83 15.88 11.68
CA VAL A 183 -4.22 15.64 13.09
C VAL A 183 -3.24 16.33 14.05
N VAL A 184 -1.94 16.21 13.79
CA VAL A 184 -0.91 16.90 14.61
C VAL A 184 -1.06 18.41 14.52
N ALA A 185 -1.27 18.94 13.31
CA ALA A 185 -1.44 20.36 13.11
C ALA A 185 -2.75 20.92 13.68
N ALA A 186 -3.81 20.11 13.79
CA ALA A 186 -5.09 20.52 14.37
C ALA A 186 -5.11 20.43 15.90
N TYR A 187 -4.56 19.34 16.47
CA TYR A 187 -4.76 18.98 17.88
C TYR A 187 -3.46 18.83 18.69
N GLY A 188 -2.30 18.94 18.04
CA GLY A 188 -1.01 18.78 18.68
C GLY A 188 -0.40 17.40 18.56
N ILE A 189 0.87 17.27 18.98
CA ILE A 189 1.70 16.06 18.80
C ILE A 189 1.12 14.87 19.56
N LEU A 190 0.57 15.07 20.76
CA LEU A 190 -0.02 13.98 21.54
C LEU A 190 -1.22 13.33 20.86
N ALA A 191 -2.04 14.10 20.16
CA ALA A 191 -3.16 13.56 19.37
C ALA A 191 -2.66 12.68 18.23
N GLY A 192 -1.57 13.08 17.55
CA GLY A 192 -0.91 12.27 16.53
C GLY A 192 -0.37 10.94 17.08
N ILE A 193 0.31 10.98 18.24
CA ILE A 193 0.81 9.77 18.91
C ILE A 193 -0.34 8.85 19.30
N LEU A 194 -1.43 9.38 19.85
CA LEU A 194 -2.62 8.61 20.21
C LEU A 194 -3.24 7.94 18.98
N LEU A 195 -3.34 8.66 17.87
CA LEU A 195 -3.84 8.11 16.59
C LEU A 195 -2.99 6.91 16.14
N VAL A 196 -1.65 7.07 16.14
CA VAL A 196 -0.73 5.99 15.76
C VAL A 196 -0.88 4.78 16.68
N LEU A 197 -0.97 4.99 17.98
CA LEU A 197 -1.18 3.91 18.96
C LEU A 197 -2.51 3.18 18.71
N CYS A 198 -3.60 3.91 18.47
CA CYS A 198 -4.89 3.32 18.13
C CYS A 198 -4.80 2.46 16.87
N LEU A 199 -4.13 2.94 15.82
CA LEU A 199 -3.93 2.18 14.58
C LEU A 199 -3.10 0.91 14.81
N VAL A 200 -2.02 0.99 15.59
CA VAL A 200 -1.20 -0.19 15.93
C VAL A 200 -2.03 -1.23 16.68
N VAL A 201 -2.79 -0.81 17.70
CA VAL A 201 -3.68 -1.73 18.44
C VAL A 201 -4.71 -2.37 17.53
N LEU A 202 -5.29 -1.61 16.60
CA LEU A 202 -6.30 -2.09 15.66
C LEU A 202 -5.70 -3.11 14.68
N ILE A 203 -4.51 -2.85 14.14
CA ILE A 203 -3.78 -3.78 13.26
C ILE A 203 -3.47 -5.08 14.00
N LEU A 204 -2.96 -4.99 15.24
CA LEU A 204 -2.67 -6.18 16.06
C LEU A 204 -3.93 -6.99 16.37
N ARG A 205 -5.06 -6.33 16.61
CA ARG A 205 -6.36 -7.00 16.80
C ARG A 205 -6.82 -7.70 15.53
N PHE A 206 -6.73 -7.06 14.36
CA PHE A 206 -7.07 -7.68 13.09
C PHE A 206 -6.18 -8.88 12.80
N ALA A 207 -4.87 -8.77 13.02
CA ALA A 207 -3.93 -9.88 12.86
C ALA A 207 -4.32 -11.05 13.77
N LYS A 208 -4.61 -10.80 15.06
CA LYS A 208 -5.01 -11.84 16.01
C LYS A 208 -6.33 -12.52 15.60
N ILE A 209 -7.34 -11.74 15.21
CA ILE A 209 -8.63 -12.28 14.75
C ILE A 209 -8.44 -13.13 13.50
N SER A 210 -7.66 -12.64 12.53
CA SER A 210 -7.35 -13.35 11.29
C SER A 210 -6.67 -14.69 11.55
N LEU A 211 -5.61 -14.71 12.37
CA LEU A 211 -4.85 -15.93 12.66
C LEU A 211 -5.65 -16.97 13.43
N ASN A 212 -6.64 -16.56 14.23
CA ASN A 212 -7.49 -17.42 15.03
C ASN A 212 -8.74 -17.94 14.27
N GLN A 213 -8.90 -17.60 12.99
CA GLN A 213 -10.02 -18.11 12.19
C GLN A 213 -9.95 -19.62 12.01
N LYS A 214 -11.08 -20.30 12.27
CA LYS A 214 -11.21 -21.74 12.06
C LYS A 214 -11.23 -22.09 10.57
N ASN A 215 -11.82 -21.24 9.75
CA ASN A 215 -11.86 -21.42 8.30
C ASN A 215 -10.53 -20.98 7.69
N GLN A 216 -9.86 -21.90 7.00
CA GLN A 216 -8.56 -21.65 6.36
C GLN A 216 -8.62 -20.54 5.31
N LEU A 217 -9.71 -20.48 4.51
CA LEU A 217 -9.90 -19.43 3.53
C LEU A 217 -10.05 -18.06 4.23
N GLY A 218 -10.89 -17.99 5.26
CA GLY A 218 -11.08 -16.78 6.07
C GLY A 218 -9.79 -16.28 6.70
N MET A 219 -8.92 -17.20 7.17
CA MET A 219 -7.62 -16.85 7.72
C MET A 219 -6.69 -16.23 6.67
N VAL A 220 -6.61 -16.83 5.48
CA VAL A 220 -5.73 -16.31 4.39
C VAL A 220 -6.25 -14.97 3.88
N MET A 221 -7.56 -14.82 3.70
CA MET A 221 -8.19 -13.53 3.34
C MET A 221 -7.93 -12.47 4.41
N GLY A 222 -8.14 -12.82 5.68
CA GLY A 222 -7.92 -11.91 6.80
C GLY A 222 -6.46 -11.47 6.93
N ALA A 223 -5.49 -12.37 6.69
CA ALA A 223 -4.08 -12.03 6.64
C ALA A 223 -3.76 -11.03 5.52
N GLY A 224 -4.34 -11.22 4.34
CA GLY A 224 -4.21 -10.28 3.22
C GLY A 224 -4.82 -8.91 3.53
N CYS A 225 -6.04 -8.87 4.08
CA CYS A 225 -6.68 -7.62 4.49
C CYS A 225 -5.88 -6.88 5.59
N THR A 226 -5.36 -7.62 6.56
CA THR A 226 -4.52 -7.03 7.62
C THR A 226 -3.22 -6.45 7.03
N ALA A 227 -2.59 -7.17 6.10
CA ALA A 227 -1.39 -6.69 5.42
C ALA A 227 -1.67 -5.43 4.59
N LEU A 228 -2.77 -5.40 3.83
CA LEU A 228 -3.17 -4.21 3.08
C LEU A 228 -3.40 -3.02 4.01
N PHE A 229 -4.13 -3.23 5.11
CA PHE A 229 -4.39 -2.18 6.08
C PHE A 229 -3.10 -1.65 6.74
N LEU A 230 -2.17 -2.55 7.12
CA LEU A 230 -0.85 -2.17 7.63
C LEU A 230 -0.08 -1.32 6.62
N ILE A 231 0.00 -1.77 5.37
CA ILE A 231 0.75 -1.06 4.33
C ILE A 231 0.12 0.29 4.04
N GLN A 232 -1.21 0.35 3.95
CA GLN A 232 -1.92 1.62 3.76
C GLN A 232 -1.69 2.57 4.95
N ALA A 233 -1.75 2.07 6.19
CA ALA A 233 -1.44 2.87 7.35
C ALA A 233 -0.01 3.45 7.29
N VAL A 234 0.99 2.65 6.91
CA VAL A 234 2.38 3.11 6.78
C VAL A 234 2.58 4.11 5.63
N VAL A 235 1.86 3.93 4.52
CA VAL A 235 2.02 4.80 3.32
C VAL A 235 1.28 6.13 3.47
N PHE A 236 0.15 6.17 4.21
CA PHE A 236 -0.70 7.35 4.32
C PHE A 236 -0.61 8.09 5.67
N ILE A 237 0.11 7.54 6.63
CA ILE A 237 0.49 8.24 7.87
C ILE A 237 1.70 9.13 7.62
#